data_7d3f7b1a303b699e77bd07646c46ce9d
#
_entry.id   7d3f7b1a303b699e77bd07646c46ce9d
#
_cell.length_a   1.000
_cell.length_b   1.000
_cell.length_c   1.000
_cell.angle_alpha   90.00
_cell.angle_beta   90.00
_cell.angle_gamma   90.00
#
_symmetry.space_group_name_H-M   'P 1'
#
loop_
_entity.id
_entity.type
_entity.pdbx_description
1 polymer ?
#
loop_
_entity_poly.entity_id
_entity_poly.type
_entity_poly.pdbx_seq_one_letter_code
_entity_poly.pdbx_strand_id
1 'polypeptide(L)'
;MARIPEQTIERIIETADIVEVISSRIELKKRGINFWALCPFHTEKTPSFSVSPTKQIYTCFGGCGAKGGVVNFLMQYDKLEFIEAITKLGGMYNIEIETDEKGIQTKNLKSQLLEIHKIASKYYQDALGDKKNIKYLEYLKSRNINDEMIDVFNLGCSDKNNSELLKILRSKNFTSEAMKKSGLFINSKNGYFETFNSRVIFPIKSPNGDVIAFAGRVLQDNPKMRKFINSYDSPIYYKSKNLYGLEIA
;
A
#
# COMPACT_ATOMS: atom_id res chain seq x y z
N MET A 1 2.19 1.27 -10.90
CA MET A 1 1.44 2.53 -10.77
C MET A 1 0.39 2.54 -11.88
N ALA A 2 -0.87 2.82 -11.56
CA ALA A 2 -1.90 2.98 -12.58
C ALA A 2 -1.50 4.17 -13.47
N ARG A 3 -1.35 3.94 -14.75
CA ARG A 3 -0.96 4.98 -15.71
C ARG A 3 -2.25 5.51 -16.35
N ILE A 4 -2.57 6.77 -16.08
CA ILE A 4 -3.65 7.46 -16.80
C ILE A 4 -3.11 7.76 -18.20
N PRO A 5 -3.86 7.47 -19.27
CA PRO A 5 -3.45 7.81 -20.62
C PRO A 5 -3.14 9.31 -20.76
N GLU A 6 -2.10 9.65 -21.47
CA GLU A 6 -1.63 11.03 -21.63
C GLU A 6 -2.72 11.95 -22.21
N GLN A 7 -3.48 11.45 -23.19
CA GLN A 7 -4.63 12.16 -23.77
C GLN A 7 -5.73 12.45 -22.73
N THR A 8 -5.95 11.53 -21.79
CA THR A 8 -6.92 11.75 -20.69
C THR A 8 -6.42 12.82 -19.72
N ILE A 9 -5.12 12.81 -19.40
CA ILE A 9 -4.47 13.83 -18.56
C ILE A 9 -4.59 15.21 -19.20
N GLU A 10 -4.24 15.32 -20.48
CA GLU A 10 -4.34 16.56 -21.27
C GLU A 10 -5.78 17.08 -21.29
N ARG A 11 -6.76 16.22 -21.60
CA ARG A 11 -8.17 16.60 -21.59
C ARG A 11 -8.66 17.12 -20.24
N ILE A 12 -8.20 16.51 -19.13
CA ILE A 12 -8.56 16.96 -17.77
C ILE A 12 -7.95 18.33 -17.51
N ILE A 13 -6.67 18.54 -17.85
CA ILE A 13 -5.96 19.82 -17.62
C ILE A 13 -6.56 20.94 -18.48
N GLU A 14 -6.90 20.67 -19.73
CA GLU A 14 -7.53 21.63 -20.65
C GLU A 14 -8.95 22.02 -20.24
N THR A 15 -9.70 21.08 -19.66
CA THR A 15 -11.08 21.32 -19.21
C THR A 15 -11.14 22.07 -17.87
N ALA A 16 -10.12 21.89 -17.03
CA ALA A 16 -10.11 22.44 -15.68
C ALA A 16 -9.85 23.94 -15.69
N ASP A 17 -10.79 24.74 -15.16
CA ASP A 17 -10.60 26.19 -14.96
C ASP A 17 -9.85 26.44 -13.64
N ILE A 18 -8.66 27.03 -13.73
CA ILE A 18 -7.82 27.30 -12.57
C ILE A 18 -8.47 28.27 -11.57
N VAL A 19 -9.28 29.22 -12.05
CA VAL A 19 -9.96 30.19 -11.19
C VAL A 19 -11.05 29.48 -10.38
N GLU A 20 -11.83 28.60 -11.01
CA GLU A 20 -12.88 27.80 -10.36
C GLU A 20 -12.26 26.89 -9.29
N VAL A 21 -11.22 26.13 -9.66
CA VAL A 21 -10.55 25.20 -8.74
C VAL A 21 -9.93 25.90 -7.55
N ILE A 22 -9.29 27.06 -7.75
CA ILE A 22 -8.66 27.80 -6.66
C ILE A 22 -9.73 28.52 -5.82
N SER A 23 -10.79 29.09 -6.44
CA SER A 23 -11.88 29.77 -5.72
C SER A 23 -12.65 28.84 -4.78
N SER A 24 -12.69 27.56 -5.08
CA SER A 24 -13.31 26.58 -4.17
C SER A 24 -12.54 26.35 -2.87
N ARG A 25 -11.33 26.92 -2.71
CA ARG A 25 -10.43 26.72 -1.57
C ARG A 25 -10.00 28.01 -0.88
N ILE A 26 -9.83 29.08 -1.65
CA ILE A 26 -9.42 30.40 -1.15
C ILE A 26 -10.26 31.50 -1.82
N GLU A 27 -10.51 32.59 -1.09
CA GLU A 27 -11.25 33.72 -1.63
C GLU A 27 -10.38 34.50 -2.63
N LEU A 28 -10.80 34.55 -3.90
CA LEU A 28 -10.15 35.28 -4.96
C LEU A 28 -10.86 36.62 -5.23
N LYS A 29 -10.13 37.73 -5.31
CA LYS A 29 -10.65 39.06 -5.65
C LYS A 29 -10.16 39.49 -7.03
N LYS A 30 -11.07 39.81 -7.93
CA LYS A 30 -10.72 40.25 -9.29
C LYS A 30 -10.04 41.62 -9.26
N ARG A 31 -8.88 41.74 -9.92
CA ARG A 31 -8.17 43.00 -10.15
C ARG A 31 -7.66 43.01 -11.58
N GLY A 32 -8.30 43.85 -12.42
CA GLY A 32 -8.04 43.85 -13.87
C GLY A 32 -8.44 42.53 -14.52
N ILE A 33 -7.50 41.96 -15.27
CA ILE A 33 -7.68 40.67 -15.98
C ILE A 33 -7.37 39.44 -15.11
N ASN A 34 -6.74 39.65 -13.94
CA ASN A 34 -6.32 38.56 -13.05
C ASN A 34 -7.14 38.55 -11.74
N PHE A 35 -7.03 37.44 -11.02
CA PHE A 35 -7.56 37.29 -9.67
C PHE A 35 -6.43 37.29 -8.65
N TRP A 36 -6.67 37.81 -7.44
CA TRP A 36 -5.68 38.00 -6.40
C TRP A 36 -6.18 37.52 -5.05
N ALA A 37 -5.27 36.96 -4.26
CA ALA A 37 -5.50 36.54 -2.88
C ALA A 37 -4.26 36.69 -2.03
N LEU A 38 -4.40 36.50 -0.70
CA LEU A 38 -3.25 36.18 0.15
C LEU A 38 -2.73 34.80 -0.24
N CYS A 39 -1.41 34.62 -0.27
CA CYS A 39 -0.82 33.35 -0.68
C CYS A 39 -1.12 32.23 0.34
N PRO A 40 -1.65 31.09 -0.09
CA PRO A 40 -1.94 29.98 0.82
C PRO A 40 -0.69 29.19 1.23
N PHE A 41 0.47 29.47 0.62
CA PHE A 41 1.72 28.73 0.83
C PHE A 41 2.71 29.44 1.76
N HIS A 42 2.46 30.70 2.14
CA HIS A 42 3.23 31.43 3.14
C HIS A 42 2.36 32.50 3.81
N THR A 43 2.78 32.95 4.98
CA THR A 43 2.07 34.00 5.74
C THR A 43 2.41 35.37 5.23
N GLU A 44 1.40 36.16 4.85
CA GLU A 44 1.55 37.55 4.38
C GLU A 44 0.35 38.42 4.76
N LYS A 45 0.50 39.73 4.72
CA LYS A 45 -0.58 40.69 5.04
C LYS A 45 -1.16 41.36 3.79
N THR A 46 -0.45 41.31 2.68
CA THR A 46 -0.83 41.97 1.41
C THR A 46 -0.97 40.91 0.32
N PRO A 47 -2.05 40.94 -0.48
CA PRO A 47 -2.27 39.95 -1.53
C PRO A 47 -1.14 39.95 -2.56
N SER A 48 -0.42 38.82 -2.66
CA SER A 48 0.65 38.60 -3.64
C SER A 48 0.41 37.38 -4.55
N PHE A 49 -0.61 36.59 -4.26
CA PHE A 49 -0.97 35.42 -5.05
C PHE A 49 -1.89 35.82 -6.20
N SER A 50 -1.38 35.74 -7.44
CA SER A 50 -2.08 36.12 -8.66
C SER A 50 -2.47 34.87 -9.46
N VAL A 51 -3.71 34.81 -9.94
CA VAL A 51 -4.22 33.75 -10.82
C VAL A 51 -4.64 34.37 -12.14
N SER A 52 -4.06 33.89 -13.24
CA SER A 52 -4.35 34.33 -14.60
C SER A 52 -5.31 33.37 -15.29
N PRO A 53 -6.55 33.75 -15.55
CA PRO A 53 -7.52 32.92 -16.26
C PRO A 53 -7.09 32.68 -17.72
N THR A 54 -6.46 33.66 -18.36
CA THR A 54 -6.04 33.54 -19.76
C THR A 54 -4.86 32.58 -19.95
N LYS A 55 -3.94 32.54 -18.96
CA LYS A 55 -2.74 31.69 -19.02
C LYS A 55 -2.93 30.36 -18.28
N GLN A 56 -4.02 30.18 -17.54
CA GLN A 56 -4.29 29.04 -16.69
C GLN A 56 -3.13 28.70 -15.72
N ILE A 57 -2.53 29.78 -15.12
CA ILE A 57 -1.45 29.66 -14.15
C ILE A 57 -1.69 30.54 -12.93
N TYR A 58 -1.11 30.15 -11.80
CA TYR A 58 -0.96 31.02 -10.65
C TYR A 58 0.53 31.35 -10.43
N THR A 59 0.78 32.51 -9.80
CA THR A 59 2.14 32.95 -9.41
C THR A 59 2.04 33.76 -8.12
N CYS A 60 2.87 33.42 -7.15
CA CYS A 60 3.06 34.21 -5.96
C CYS A 60 4.23 35.22 -6.16
N PHE A 61 3.97 36.51 -5.99
CA PHE A 61 4.95 37.56 -6.03
C PHE A 61 5.51 37.95 -4.64
N GLY A 62 5.05 37.25 -3.58
CA GLY A 62 5.46 37.48 -2.18
C GLY A 62 6.72 36.75 -1.75
N GLY A 63 7.50 36.18 -2.67
CA GLY A 63 8.82 35.62 -2.39
C GLY A 63 8.89 34.14 -2.04
N CYS A 64 7.73 33.40 -1.89
CA CYS A 64 7.76 31.96 -1.67
C CYS A 64 8.02 31.14 -2.95
N GLY A 65 8.02 31.78 -4.13
CA GLY A 65 8.29 31.14 -5.41
C GLY A 65 7.19 30.20 -5.92
N ALA A 66 6.04 30.12 -5.25
CA ALA A 66 4.94 29.23 -5.65
C ALA A 66 4.37 29.68 -7.00
N LYS A 67 4.39 28.77 -7.97
CA LYS A 67 3.87 29.01 -9.32
C LYS A 67 3.48 27.67 -9.97
N GLY A 68 2.54 27.70 -10.90
CA GLY A 68 2.16 26.51 -11.66
C GLY A 68 0.75 26.57 -12.24
N GLY A 69 0.30 25.48 -12.81
CA GLY A 69 -1.05 25.26 -13.27
C GLY A 69 -1.93 24.63 -12.19
N VAL A 70 -3.15 24.27 -12.57
CA VAL A 70 -4.19 23.73 -11.69
C VAL A 70 -3.72 22.46 -10.93
N VAL A 71 -3.00 21.57 -11.61
CA VAL A 71 -2.48 20.34 -11.00
C VAL A 71 -1.44 20.65 -9.91
N ASN A 72 -0.48 21.55 -10.23
CA ASN A 72 0.53 21.97 -9.25
C ASN A 72 -0.10 22.61 -8.01
N PHE A 73 -1.17 23.40 -8.19
CA PHE A 73 -1.90 23.99 -7.07
C PHE A 73 -2.48 22.91 -6.16
N LEU A 74 -3.17 21.90 -6.72
CA LEU A 74 -3.75 20.80 -5.94
C LEU A 74 -2.69 19.96 -5.23
N MET A 75 -1.58 19.66 -5.89
CA MET A 75 -0.48 18.92 -5.28
C MET A 75 0.10 19.67 -4.08
N GLN A 76 0.26 20.97 -4.17
CA GLN A 76 0.82 21.78 -3.08
C GLN A 76 -0.19 22.09 -1.97
N TYR A 77 -1.41 22.47 -2.33
CA TYR A 77 -2.45 22.89 -1.38
C TYR A 77 -3.10 21.72 -0.66
N ASP A 78 -3.57 20.71 -1.42
CA ASP A 78 -4.25 19.52 -0.90
C ASP A 78 -3.27 18.40 -0.49
N LYS A 79 -1.94 18.59 -0.67
CA LYS A 79 -0.87 17.62 -0.38
C LYS A 79 -1.05 16.31 -1.15
N LEU A 80 -1.47 16.38 -2.39
CA LEU A 80 -1.75 15.23 -3.25
C LEU A 80 -0.55 14.86 -4.13
N GLU A 81 -0.43 13.58 -4.43
CA GLU A 81 0.44 13.11 -5.51
C GLU A 81 -0.19 13.43 -6.89
N PHE A 82 0.64 13.44 -7.95
CA PHE A 82 0.21 13.82 -9.29
C PHE A 82 -1.04 13.05 -9.77
N ILE A 83 -1.05 11.74 -9.62
CA ILE A 83 -2.18 10.87 -10.03
C ILE A 83 -3.45 11.17 -9.23
N GLU A 84 -3.30 11.48 -7.95
CA GLU A 84 -4.42 11.84 -7.08
C GLU A 84 -5.02 13.21 -7.47
N ALA A 85 -4.16 14.17 -7.80
CA ALA A 85 -4.59 15.49 -8.28
C ALA A 85 -5.35 15.39 -9.62
N ILE A 86 -4.83 14.59 -10.57
CA ILE A 86 -5.52 14.32 -11.85
C ILE A 86 -6.86 13.61 -11.61
N THR A 87 -6.90 12.62 -10.73
CA THR A 87 -8.13 11.89 -10.40
C THR A 87 -9.18 12.82 -9.79
N LYS A 88 -8.76 13.71 -8.90
CA LYS A 88 -9.63 14.70 -8.27
C LYS A 88 -10.21 15.70 -9.27
N LEU A 89 -9.38 16.19 -10.19
CA LEU A 89 -9.83 17.07 -11.28
C LEU A 89 -10.80 16.34 -12.20
N GLY A 90 -10.50 15.11 -12.61
CA GLY A 90 -11.40 14.31 -13.43
C GLY A 90 -12.80 14.17 -12.79
N GLY A 91 -12.84 13.90 -11.48
CA GLY A 91 -14.09 13.86 -10.72
C GLY A 91 -14.83 15.19 -10.65
N MET A 92 -14.12 16.33 -10.53
CA MET A 92 -14.75 17.67 -10.50
C MET A 92 -15.41 18.04 -11.82
N TYR A 93 -14.85 17.61 -12.95
CA TYR A 93 -15.33 17.93 -14.29
C TYR A 93 -16.06 16.77 -14.97
N ASN A 94 -16.45 15.72 -14.21
CA ASN A 94 -17.14 14.52 -14.71
C ASN A 94 -16.44 13.87 -15.92
N ILE A 95 -15.12 13.93 -15.95
CA ILE A 95 -14.31 13.25 -16.96
C ILE A 95 -14.00 11.84 -16.44
N GLU A 96 -14.52 10.84 -17.13
CA GLU A 96 -14.23 9.46 -16.83
C GLU A 96 -12.74 9.18 -17.12
N ILE A 97 -12.03 8.75 -16.09
CA ILE A 97 -10.61 8.39 -16.20
C ILE A 97 -10.56 6.91 -16.59
N GLU A 98 -10.29 6.65 -17.86
CA GLU A 98 -9.93 5.32 -18.32
C GLU A 98 -8.61 4.94 -17.65
N THR A 99 -8.69 4.28 -16.51
CA THR A 99 -7.53 3.66 -15.90
C THR A 99 -7.25 2.39 -16.69
N ASP A 100 -6.00 2.24 -17.14
CA ASP A 100 -5.53 1.04 -17.81
C ASP A 100 -6.01 -0.18 -16.98
N GLU A 101 -6.81 -1.07 -17.55
CA GLU A 101 -7.34 -2.27 -16.87
C GLU A 101 -6.25 -3.04 -16.13
N LYS A 102 -5.04 -3.05 -16.68
CA LYS A 102 -3.84 -3.61 -16.03
C LYS A 102 -3.48 -2.88 -14.75
N GLY A 103 -3.66 -1.56 -14.66
CA GLY A 103 -3.38 -0.77 -13.46
C GLY A 103 -4.39 -1.05 -12.35
N ILE A 104 -5.68 -1.15 -12.67
CA ILE A 104 -6.75 -1.52 -11.72
C ILE A 104 -6.53 -2.95 -11.23
N GLN A 105 -6.26 -3.90 -12.13
CA GLN A 105 -6.00 -5.29 -11.78
C GLN A 105 -4.77 -5.41 -10.87
N THR A 106 -3.69 -4.65 -11.12
CA THR A 106 -2.49 -4.66 -10.28
C THR A 106 -2.74 -4.08 -8.90
N LYS A 107 -3.49 -2.97 -8.79
CA LYS A 107 -3.88 -2.37 -7.50
C LYS A 107 -4.79 -3.29 -6.71
N ASN A 108 -5.76 -3.90 -7.38
CA ASN A 108 -6.65 -4.89 -6.77
C ASN A 108 -5.87 -6.13 -6.30
N LEU A 109 -4.93 -6.62 -7.10
CA LEU A 109 -4.07 -7.75 -6.73
C LEU A 109 -3.22 -7.46 -5.49
N LYS A 110 -2.57 -6.29 -5.41
CA LYS A 110 -1.79 -5.89 -4.23
C LYS A 110 -2.66 -5.80 -2.98
N SER A 111 -3.85 -5.21 -3.07
CA SER A 111 -4.80 -5.13 -1.96
C SER A 111 -5.23 -6.51 -1.49
N GLN A 112 -5.54 -7.42 -2.41
CA GLN A 112 -5.88 -8.80 -2.06
C GLN A 112 -4.69 -9.53 -1.41
N LEU A 113 -3.47 -9.35 -1.89
CA LEU A 113 -2.28 -9.96 -1.30
C LEU A 113 -2.03 -9.49 0.14
N LEU A 114 -2.17 -8.19 0.42
CA LEU A 114 -2.06 -7.66 1.78
C LEU A 114 -3.13 -8.24 2.71
N GLU A 115 -4.38 -8.32 2.24
CA GLU A 115 -5.47 -8.91 3.04
C GLU A 115 -5.27 -10.42 3.27
N ILE A 116 -4.83 -11.18 2.27
CA ILE A 116 -4.46 -12.59 2.41
C ILE A 116 -3.36 -12.76 3.46
N HIS A 117 -2.31 -11.94 3.42
CA HIS A 117 -1.20 -12.03 4.36
C HIS A 117 -1.61 -11.61 5.77
N LYS A 118 -2.48 -10.62 5.91
CA LYS A 118 -3.05 -10.21 7.20
C LYS A 118 -3.85 -11.35 7.84
N ILE A 119 -4.71 -12.02 7.07
CA ILE A 119 -5.49 -13.18 7.53
C ILE A 119 -4.55 -14.33 7.91
N ALA A 120 -3.55 -14.62 7.07
CA ALA A 120 -2.60 -15.68 7.34
C ALA A 120 -1.76 -15.41 8.59
N SER A 121 -1.31 -14.17 8.80
CA SER A 121 -0.56 -13.78 10.00
C SER A 121 -1.37 -14.00 11.26
N LYS A 122 -2.62 -13.54 11.27
CA LYS A 122 -3.53 -13.75 12.40
C LYS A 122 -3.76 -15.24 12.66
N TYR A 123 -4.00 -16.01 11.60
CA TYR A 123 -4.19 -17.45 11.70
C TYR A 123 -2.96 -18.17 12.32
N TYR A 124 -1.74 -17.85 11.88
CA TYR A 124 -0.52 -18.44 12.43
C TYR A 124 -0.26 -18.02 13.87
N GLN A 125 -0.59 -16.77 14.24
CA GLN A 125 -0.48 -16.28 15.61
C GLN A 125 -1.46 -17.01 16.53
N ASP A 126 -2.72 -17.14 16.13
CA ASP A 126 -3.74 -17.89 16.89
C ASP A 126 -3.36 -19.37 17.06
N ALA A 127 -2.78 -19.96 16.00
CA ALA A 127 -2.29 -21.34 16.06
C ALA A 127 -1.16 -21.52 17.09
N LEU A 128 -0.29 -20.52 17.29
CA LEU A 128 0.77 -20.59 18.31
C LEU A 128 0.21 -20.62 19.74
N GLY A 129 -0.93 -19.97 19.98
CA GLY A 129 -1.63 -19.99 21.27
C GLY A 129 -2.39 -21.30 21.57
N ASP A 130 -2.56 -22.18 20.58
CA ASP A 130 -3.28 -23.45 20.78
C ASP A 130 -2.39 -24.46 21.53
N LYS A 131 -2.97 -25.10 22.57
CA LYS A 131 -2.28 -26.11 23.39
C LYS A 131 -1.67 -27.25 22.60
N LYS A 132 -2.27 -27.66 21.47
CA LYS A 132 -1.72 -28.69 20.58
C LYS A 132 -0.38 -28.31 19.95
N ASN A 133 -0.07 -27.02 19.91
CA ASN A 133 1.12 -26.43 19.28
C ASN A 133 2.17 -25.96 20.31
N ILE A 134 2.06 -26.36 21.57
CA ILE A 134 2.94 -25.96 22.68
C ILE A 134 4.44 -26.13 22.36
N LYS A 135 4.82 -27.14 21.57
CA LYS A 135 6.21 -27.39 21.12
C LYS A 135 6.85 -26.20 20.41
N TYR A 136 6.04 -25.40 19.67
CA TYR A 136 6.55 -24.20 18.97
C TYR A 136 6.82 -23.05 19.95
N LEU A 137 5.95 -22.89 20.94
CA LEU A 137 6.13 -21.89 22.02
C LEU A 137 7.36 -22.24 22.90
N GLU A 138 7.49 -23.51 23.30
CA GLU A 138 8.66 -24.00 24.05
C GLU A 138 9.96 -23.78 23.28
N TYR A 139 9.92 -24.05 21.96
CA TYR A 139 11.06 -23.77 21.09
C TYR A 139 11.43 -22.28 21.08
N LEU A 140 10.48 -21.35 20.96
CA LEU A 140 10.74 -19.92 21.01
C LEU A 140 11.32 -19.51 22.37
N LYS A 141 10.76 -19.98 23.46
CA LYS A 141 11.26 -19.73 24.83
C LYS A 141 12.69 -20.28 25.04
N SER A 142 13.01 -21.45 24.47
CA SER A 142 14.36 -22.01 24.51
C SER A 142 15.40 -21.17 23.73
N ARG A 143 14.94 -20.25 22.90
CA ARG A 143 15.75 -19.27 22.15
C ARG A 143 15.75 -17.87 22.77
N ASN A 144 15.31 -17.75 24.02
CA ASN A 144 15.18 -16.50 24.76
C ASN A 144 14.22 -15.50 24.09
N ILE A 145 13.23 -16.01 23.34
CA ILE A 145 12.13 -15.18 22.79
C ILE A 145 11.01 -15.23 23.79
N ASN A 146 10.76 -14.10 24.46
CA ASN A 146 9.71 -13.95 25.45
C ASN A 146 8.34 -13.64 24.82
N ASP A 147 7.29 -13.59 25.65
CA ASP A 147 5.93 -13.37 25.17
C ASP A 147 5.77 -11.97 24.54
N GLU A 148 6.43 -10.94 25.08
CA GLU A 148 6.46 -9.59 24.51
C GLU A 148 7.03 -9.57 23.08
N MET A 149 8.16 -10.27 22.87
CA MET A 149 8.74 -10.42 21.54
C MET A 149 7.81 -11.17 20.57
N ILE A 150 7.13 -12.22 21.06
CA ILE A 150 6.15 -12.97 20.25
C ILE A 150 5.04 -12.02 19.77
N ASP A 151 4.53 -11.15 20.63
CA ASP A 151 3.47 -10.22 20.29
C ASP A 151 3.97 -9.09 19.36
N VAL A 152 5.09 -8.44 19.67
CA VAL A 152 5.65 -7.34 18.86
C VAL A 152 5.95 -7.80 17.43
N PHE A 153 6.55 -8.97 17.28
CA PHE A 153 6.89 -9.53 15.96
C PHE A 153 5.75 -10.35 15.32
N ASN A 154 4.59 -10.47 15.99
CA ASN A 154 3.45 -11.28 15.55
C ASN A 154 3.85 -12.72 15.19
N LEU A 155 4.74 -13.33 15.99
CA LEU A 155 5.22 -14.68 15.72
C LEU A 155 4.07 -15.69 15.76
N GLY A 156 4.18 -16.71 14.94
CA GLY A 156 3.15 -17.74 14.82
C GLY A 156 3.71 -19.13 14.58
N CYS A 157 2.85 -20.08 14.32
CA CYS A 157 3.25 -21.40 13.85
C CYS A 157 2.28 -21.97 12.83
N SER A 158 2.78 -22.88 12.00
CA SER A 158 1.98 -23.72 11.12
C SER A 158 2.25 -25.19 11.46
N ASP A 159 1.21 -25.93 11.79
CA ASP A 159 1.32 -27.35 12.11
C ASP A 159 1.15 -28.23 10.86
N LYS A 160 1.42 -29.52 11.03
CA LYS A 160 1.34 -30.52 9.96
C LYS A 160 -0.12 -30.76 9.56
N ASN A 161 -0.41 -30.78 8.28
CA ASN A 161 -1.74 -31.09 7.69
C ASN A 161 -2.84 -30.04 7.90
N ASN A 162 -2.51 -28.76 7.75
CA ASN A 162 -3.48 -27.72 7.97
C ASN A 162 -4.07 -27.18 6.67
N SER A 163 -5.21 -27.72 6.25
CA SER A 163 -6.01 -27.17 5.14
C SER A 163 -6.95 -26.03 5.59
N GLU A 164 -6.89 -25.64 6.86
CA GLU A 164 -7.85 -24.71 7.47
C GLU A 164 -7.63 -23.29 6.98
N LEU A 165 -6.37 -22.83 6.89
CA LEU A 165 -6.04 -21.54 6.28
C LEU A 165 -6.55 -21.47 4.82
N LEU A 166 -6.38 -22.55 4.04
CA LEU A 166 -6.89 -22.61 2.68
C LEU A 166 -8.42 -22.49 2.63
N LYS A 167 -9.14 -23.14 3.55
CA LYS A 167 -10.61 -23.03 3.65
C LYS A 167 -11.04 -21.61 4.00
N ILE A 168 -10.38 -20.98 4.98
CA ILE A 168 -10.64 -19.58 5.38
C ILE A 168 -10.44 -18.66 4.19
N LEU A 169 -9.33 -18.78 3.46
CA LEU A 169 -9.04 -17.89 2.34
C LEU A 169 -10.01 -18.13 1.16
N ARG A 170 -10.40 -19.35 0.90
CA ARG A 170 -11.40 -19.69 -0.14
C ARG A 170 -12.78 -19.08 0.17
N SER A 171 -13.18 -19.02 1.43
CA SER A 171 -14.45 -18.40 1.82
C SER A 171 -14.50 -16.87 1.64
N LYS A 172 -13.35 -16.24 1.42
CA LYS A 172 -13.21 -14.77 1.24
C LYS A 172 -13.23 -14.31 -0.22
N ASN A 173 -13.47 -15.22 -1.18
CA ASN A 173 -13.59 -14.91 -2.60
C ASN A 173 -12.38 -14.18 -3.24
N PHE A 174 -11.17 -14.45 -2.76
CA PHE A 174 -9.95 -13.96 -3.42
C PHE A 174 -9.78 -14.56 -4.82
N THR A 175 -9.17 -13.79 -5.72
CA THR A 175 -8.89 -14.29 -7.08
C THR A 175 -7.88 -15.44 -7.05
N SER A 176 -7.99 -16.36 -8.00
CA SER A 176 -7.02 -17.47 -8.16
C SER A 176 -5.59 -16.95 -8.36
N GLU A 177 -5.42 -15.79 -9.00
CA GLU A 177 -4.13 -15.14 -9.17
C GLU A 177 -3.57 -14.64 -7.83
N ALA A 178 -4.38 -13.98 -6.99
CA ALA A 178 -3.95 -13.52 -5.67
C ALA A 178 -3.57 -14.71 -4.77
N MET A 179 -4.36 -15.76 -4.77
CA MET A 179 -4.05 -17.00 -4.03
C MET A 179 -2.72 -17.61 -4.46
N LYS A 180 -2.48 -17.71 -5.77
CA LYS A 180 -1.22 -18.24 -6.31
C LYS A 180 -0.02 -17.34 -5.97
N LYS A 181 -0.17 -16.02 -6.14
CA LYS A 181 0.92 -15.04 -5.89
C LYS A 181 1.16 -14.73 -4.41
N SER A 182 0.28 -15.17 -3.50
CA SER A 182 0.51 -15.03 -2.05
C SER A 182 1.73 -15.81 -1.56
N GLY A 183 2.16 -16.86 -2.28
CA GLY A 183 3.28 -17.72 -1.88
C GLY A 183 2.98 -18.62 -0.67
N LEU A 184 1.75 -18.57 -0.13
CA LEU A 184 1.33 -19.39 1.01
C LEU A 184 1.06 -20.85 0.63
N PHE A 185 0.81 -21.10 -0.65
CA PHE A 185 0.46 -22.42 -1.15
C PHE A 185 1.25 -22.78 -2.41
N ILE A 186 1.64 -24.04 -2.48
CA ILE A 186 2.23 -24.66 -3.67
C ILE A 186 1.13 -25.43 -4.37
N ASN A 187 0.88 -25.13 -5.65
CA ASN A 187 -0.06 -25.89 -6.47
C ASN A 187 0.63 -27.13 -7.03
N SER A 188 0.05 -28.29 -6.78
CA SER A 188 0.52 -29.59 -7.27
C SER A 188 -0.63 -30.32 -7.97
N LYS A 189 -0.31 -31.41 -8.69
CA LYS A 189 -1.31 -32.29 -9.33
C LYS A 189 -2.35 -32.82 -8.32
N ASN A 190 -2.00 -32.92 -7.04
CA ASN A 190 -2.84 -33.42 -5.95
C ASN A 190 -3.51 -32.29 -5.13
N GLY A 191 -3.49 -31.04 -5.57
CA GLY A 191 -4.09 -29.88 -4.91
C GLY A 191 -3.10 -28.89 -4.33
N TYR A 192 -3.59 -28.03 -3.43
CA TYR A 192 -2.79 -27.00 -2.77
C TYR A 192 -2.15 -27.54 -1.49
N PHE A 193 -0.84 -27.34 -1.34
CA PHE A 193 -0.07 -27.65 -0.13
C PHE A 193 0.45 -26.34 0.49
N GLU A 194 0.36 -26.22 1.82
CA GLU A 194 0.93 -25.06 2.51
C GLU A 194 2.46 -25.02 2.39
N THR A 195 2.98 -23.84 2.00
CA THR A 195 4.42 -23.61 1.85
C THR A 195 5.15 -23.72 3.20
N PHE A 196 4.53 -23.22 4.27
CA PHE A 196 5.16 -23.09 5.59
C PHE A 196 4.81 -24.22 6.57
N ASN A 197 4.53 -25.40 6.06
CA ASN A 197 4.13 -26.54 6.85
C ASN A 197 5.14 -26.94 7.95
N SER A 198 4.69 -27.23 9.17
CA SER A 198 5.47 -27.64 10.35
C SER A 198 6.59 -26.68 10.73
N ARG A 199 6.28 -25.37 10.86
CA ARG A 199 7.29 -24.32 11.10
C ARG A 199 6.81 -23.31 12.14
N VAL A 200 7.79 -22.74 12.86
CA VAL A 200 7.63 -21.41 13.46
C VAL A 200 7.59 -20.40 12.34
N ILE A 201 6.68 -19.44 12.43
CA ILE A 201 6.42 -18.42 11.41
C ILE A 201 6.85 -17.05 11.92
N PHE A 202 7.61 -16.34 11.08
CA PHE A 202 8.08 -14.99 11.28
C PHE A 202 7.47 -14.11 10.19
N PRO A 203 6.43 -13.31 10.49
CA PRO A 203 5.88 -12.37 9.52
C PRO A 203 6.90 -11.29 9.17
N ILE A 204 7.03 -10.97 7.89
CA ILE A 204 7.88 -9.88 7.39
C ILE A 204 6.94 -8.72 7.07
N LYS A 205 7.18 -7.57 7.69
CA LYS A 205 6.34 -6.38 7.55
C LYS A 205 7.01 -5.33 6.68
N SER A 206 6.19 -4.52 6.02
CA SER A 206 6.63 -3.28 5.38
C SER A 206 6.94 -2.21 6.43
N PRO A 207 7.60 -1.10 6.07
CA PRO A 207 7.78 0.03 6.98
C PRO A 207 6.47 0.60 7.55
N ASN A 208 5.35 0.38 6.86
CA ASN A 208 4.02 0.80 7.32
C ASN A 208 3.33 -0.23 8.25
N GLY A 209 4.00 -1.33 8.58
CA GLY A 209 3.47 -2.39 9.45
C GLY A 209 2.62 -3.46 8.75
N ASP A 210 2.38 -3.35 7.43
CA ASP A 210 1.64 -4.37 6.69
C ASP A 210 2.45 -5.66 6.54
N VAL A 211 1.83 -6.82 6.76
CA VAL A 211 2.48 -8.11 6.52
C VAL A 211 2.58 -8.35 5.01
N ILE A 212 3.82 -8.41 4.51
CA ILE A 212 4.11 -8.53 3.08
C ILE A 212 4.71 -9.89 2.69
N ALA A 213 5.21 -10.65 3.65
CA ALA A 213 5.82 -11.98 3.44
C ALA A 213 5.94 -12.74 4.76
N PHE A 214 6.44 -13.97 4.67
CA PHE A 214 6.73 -14.81 5.82
C PHE A 214 8.10 -15.48 5.68
N ALA A 215 8.75 -15.71 6.82
CA ALA A 215 9.83 -16.66 6.96
C ALA A 215 9.36 -17.80 7.87
N GLY A 216 9.82 -19.02 7.59
CA GLY A 216 9.44 -20.18 8.38
C GLY A 216 10.62 -21.05 8.74
N ARG A 217 10.74 -21.47 10.02
CA ARG A 217 11.80 -22.33 10.53
C ARG A 217 11.24 -23.63 11.09
N VAL A 218 11.83 -24.77 10.72
CA VAL A 218 11.52 -26.07 11.36
C VAL A 218 12.08 -26.11 12.78
N LEU A 219 11.40 -26.86 13.67
CA LEU A 219 11.85 -27.01 15.07
C LEU A 219 13.16 -27.80 15.18
N GLN A 220 13.26 -28.87 14.43
CA GLN A 220 14.43 -29.76 14.41
C GLN A 220 14.99 -29.83 13.01
N ASP A 221 16.33 -29.90 12.91
CA ASP A 221 16.98 -30.06 11.63
C ASP A 221 16.65 -31.43 11.03
N ASN A 222 16.12 -31.41 9.82
CA ASN A 222 15.75 -32.61 9.07
C ASN A 222 16.44 -32.53 7.69
N PRO A 223 17.27 -33.52 7.32
CA PRO A 223 17.97 -33.53 6.02
C PRO A 223 17.04 -33.41 4.81
N LYS A 224 15.79 -33.84 4.96
CA LYS A 224 14.76 -33.79 3.90
C LYS A 224 14.02 -32.44 3.82
N MET A 225 14.25 -31.52 4.76
CA MET A 225 13.54 -30.25 4.84
C MET A 225 14.54 -29.09 4.98
N ARG A 226 14.36 -28.02 4.21
CA ARG A 226 15.16 -26.80 4.40
C ARG A 226 14.89 -26.23 5.79
N LYS A 227 15.96 -25.95 6.54
CA LYS A 227 15.90 -25.37 7.89
C LYS A 227 15.10 -24.09 7.93
N PHE A 228 15.38 -23.18 7.01
CA PHE A 228 14.65 -21.93 6.79
C PHE A 228 14.09 -21.87 5.38
N ILE A 229 12.91 -21.30 5.26
CA ILE A 229 12.30 -20.91 3.99
C ILE A 229 11.75 -19.50 4.13
N ASN A 230 11.74 -18.74 3.03
CA ASN A 230 11.09 -17.44 2.95
C ASN A 230 10.06 -17.46 1.84
N SER A 231 9.10 -16.54 1.89
CA SER A 231 8.23 -16.25 0.75
C SER A 231 9.07 -15.94 -0.49
N TYR A 232 8.55 -16.31 -1.65
CA TYR A 232 9.09 -15.89 -2.94
C TYR A 232 8.77 -14.41 -3.18
N ASP A 233 9.51 -13.79 -4.09
CA ASP A 233 9.21 -12.43 -4.54
C ASP A 233 7.80 -12.34 -5.11
N SER A 234 7.11 -11.26 -4.77
CA SER A 234 5.71 -11.02 -5.13
C SER A 234 5.49 -9.53 -5.45
N PRO A 235 4.32 -9.12 -5.95
CA PRO A 235 4.01 -7.71 -6.17
C PRO A 235 4.11 -6.81 -4.93
N ILE A 236 4.11 -7.40 -3.71
CA ILE A 236 4.21 -6.67 -2.44
C ILE A 236 5.50 -6.96 -1.67
N TYR A 237 6.34 -7.90 -2.10
CA TYR A 237 7.55 -8.29 -1.41
C TYR A 237 8.70 -8.61 -2.36
N TYR A 238 9.86 -8.01 -2.12
CA TYR A 238 11.13 -8.35 -2.78
C TYR A 238 12.19 -8.57 -1.70
N LYS A 239 12.71 -9.79 -1.59
CA LYS A 239 13.64 -10.19 -0.53
C LYS A 239 14.87 -9.27 -0.44
N SER A 240 15.39 -8.81 -1.57
CA SER A 240 16.57 -7.92 -1.62
C SER A 240 16.29 -6.48 -1.20
N LYS A 241 15.00 -6.08 -1.05
CA LYS A 241 14.58 -4.70 -0.75
C LYS A 241 13.93 -4.53 0.62
N ASN A 242 13.74 -5.63 1.36
CA ASN A 242 13.03 -5.59 2.64
C ASN A 242 13.93 -6.13 3.76
N LEU A 243 14.07 -5.36 4.82
CA LEU A 243 14.77 -5.74 6.03
C LEU A 243 13.73 -6.19 7.08
N TYR A 244 14.00 -7.31 7.75
CA TYR A 244 13.15 -7.81 8.82
C TYR A 244 13.22 -6.90 10.05
N GLY A 245 12.08 -6.55 10.61
CA GLY A 245 11.97 -5.72 11.83
C GLY A 245 12.21 -4.22 11.58
N LEU A 246 12.21 -3.76 10.32
CA LEU A 246 12.42 -2.33 10.00
C LEU A 246 11.30 -1.44 10.55
N GLU A 247 10.08 -1.98 10.71
CA GLU A 247 8.91 -1.25 11.22
C GLU A 247 8.99 -0.90 12.72
N ILE A 248 9.93 -1.53 13.46
CA ILE A 248 10.13 -1.33 14.90
C ILE A 248 11.54 -0.81 15.22
N ALA A 249 12.36 -0.55 14.21
CA ALA A 249 13.67 0.08 14.34
C ALA A 249 13.53 1.61 14.29
#